data_8cf2c3472535bcbbb3e072222b6f661c
#
_entry.id   8cf2c3472535bcbbb3e072222b6f661c
#
_cell.length_a   1.000
_cell.length_b   1.000
_cell.length_c   1.000
_cell.angle_alpha   90.00
_cell.angle_beta   90.00
_cell.angle_gamma   90.00
#
_symmetry.space_group_name_H-M   'P 1'
#
loop_
_entity.id
_entity.type
_entity.pdbx_description
1 polymer ?
#
loop_
_entity_poly.entity_id
_entity_poly.type
_entity_poly.pdbx_seq_one_letter_code
_entity_poly.pdbx_strand_id
1 'polypeptide(L)'
;MVTEARNLDMADQLYLSYWLRNHTELTMLRHYEKLLKLFPFSRLAGHPSTFKILAIDYSEAPVLEIPYPPPVAVEDVLAAAKDFQNADTCYRLETWWDLWQFEKQWELSPSRVALCCFAPEFDRENGEHLAVEFGIDAHFLPQPELPNSLRMIQSNIQSLLKLVHDLDDTLPVETRRLWSESGDNFSDKLHQALVAAET
;
A
#
# COMPACT_ATOMS: atom_id res chain seq x y z
N MET A 1 6.76 -33.82 -24.30
CA MET A 1 6.21 -32.47 -24.54
C MET A 1 6.33 -31.74 -23.22
N VAL A 2 7.32 -30.88 -23.11
CA VAL A 2 7.60 -30.08 -21.94
C VAL A 2 6.63 -28.90 -22.01
N THR A 3 5.67 -28.86 -21.09
CA THR A 3 4.80 -27.70 -20.92
C THR A 3 5.69 -26.62 -20.30
N GLU A 4 6.04 -25.63 -21.12
CA GLU A 4 6.69 -24.41 -20.68
C GLU A 4 5.87 -23.81 -19.53
N ALA A 5 6.42 -23.84 -18.33
CA ALA A 5 6.03 -22.94 -17.28
C ALA A 5 6.28 -21.53 -17.82
N ARG A 6 5.21 -20.92 -18.38
CA ARG A 6 5.25 -19.49 -18.71
C ARG A 6 5.60 -18.73 -17.44
N ASN A 7 6.65 -17.95 -17.55
CA ASN A 7 7.06 -16.93 -16.62
C ASN A 7 5.83 -16.26 -16.01
N LEU A 8 5.61 -16.48 -14.72
CA LEU A 8 5.12 -15.43 -13.84
C LEU A 8 6.26 -14.40 -13.88
N ASP A 9 6.33 -13.65 -14.97
CA ASP A 9 7.18 -12.48 -15.08
C ASP A 9 6.89 -11.65 -13.84
N MET A 10 7.93 -11.36 -13.11
CA MET A 10 7.94 -10.82 -11.76
C MET A 10 6.84 -9.77 -11.64
N ALA A 11 5.77 -10.15 -10.92
CA ALA A 11 4.70 -9.22 -10.64
C ALA A 11 5.33 -8.07 -9.85
N ASP A 12 5.25 -6.88 -10.41
CA ASP A 12 5.81 -5.67 -9.81
C ASP A 12 5.05 -5.33 -8.52
N GLN A 13 5.78 -4.77 -7.57
CA GLN A 13 5.18 -4.16 -6.40
C GLN A 13 4.44 -2.88 -6.82
N LEU A 14 3.22 -2.66 -6.31
CA LEU A 14 2.44 -1.44 -6.55
C LEU A 14 2.58 -0.49 -5.36
N TYR A 15 2.87 0.78 -5.66
CA TYR A 15 3.07 1.85 -4.69
C TYR A 15 2.16 3.03 -4.94
N LEU A 16 1.66 3.63 -3.87
CA LEU A 16 1.01 4.94 -3.87
C LEU A 16 1.81 5.87 -2.97
N SER A 17 2.48 6.86 -3.56
CA SER A 17 3.35 7.81 -2.86
C SER A 17 2.73 9.20 -2.86
N TYR A 18 2.84 9.91 -1.73
CA TYR A 18 2.35 11.26 -1.51
C TYR A 18 3.45 12.21 -1.05
N TRP A 19 3.51 13.36 -1.68
CA TRP A 19 4.25 14.54 -1.22
C TRP A 19 3.23 15.56 -0.72
N LEU A 20 3.38 15.99 0.53
CA LEU A 20 2.41 16.81 1.24
C LEU A 20 2.96 18.20 1.50
N ARG A 21 2.12 19.21 1.41
CA ARG A 21 2.48 20.58 1.85
C ARG A 21 2.59 20.62 3.36
N ASN A 22 3.59 21.38 3.86
CA ASN A 22 3.83 21.59 5.29
C ASN A 22 4.01 20.26 6.07
N HIS A 23 4.69 19.28 5.48
CA HIS A 23 5.05 18.05 6.14
C HIS A 23 6.35 18.24 6.93
N THR A 24 6.30 18.03 8.24
CA THR A 24 7.42 18.15 9.19
C THR A 24 7.32 17.02 10.22
N GLU A 25 8.34 16.83 11.04
CA GLU A 25 8.30 15.91 12.18
C GLU A 25 7.13 16.17 13.13
N LEU A 26 6.70 17.45 13.25
CA LEU A 26 5.57 17.82 14.12
C LEU A 26 4.19 17.52 13.49
N THR A 27 4.10 17.50 12.16
CA THR A 27 2.83 17.27 11.45
C THR A 27 2.68 15.84 10.94
N MET A 28 3.77 15.05 10.87
CA MET A 28 3.78 13.70 10.33
C MET A 28 2.78 12.77 11.00
N LEU A 29 2.68 12.80 12.32
CA LEU A 29 1.74 11.95 13.06
C LEU A 29 0.28 12.24 12.68
N ARG A 30 -0.08 13.51 12.48
CA ARG A 30 -1.41 13.92 12.03
C ARG A 30 -1.71 13.45 10.61
N HIS A 31 -0.71 13.48 9.71
CA HIS A 31 -0.87 12.96 8.35
C HIS A 31 -1.00 11.44 8.36
N TYR A 32 -0.22 10.75 9.20
CA TYR A 32 -0.30 9.31 9.38
C TYR A 32 -1.65 8.87 9.96
N GLU A 33 -2.16 9.59 10.96
CA GLU A 33 -3.51 9.36 11.51
C GLU A 33 -4.58 9.38 10.42
N LYS A 34 -4.54 10.36 9.52
CA LYS A 34 -5.49 10.46 8.40
C LYS A 34 -5.39 9.26 7.47
N LEU A 35 -4.18 8.82 7.10
CA LEU A 35 -3.96 7.63 6.30
C LEU A 35 -4.55 6.40 6.99
N LEU A 36 -4.22 6.16 8.26
CA LEU A 36 -4.70 5.00 9.01
C LEU A 36 -6.22 4.97 9.16
N LYS A 37 -6.88 6.12 9.40
CA LYS A 37 -8.34 6.20 9.55
C LYS A 37 -9.11 5.99 8.25
N LEU A 38 -8.52 6.29 7.11
CA LEU A 38 -9.13 6.10 5.79
C LEU A 38 -8.83 4.73 5.18
N PHE A 39 -7.78 4.06 5.66
CA PHE A 39 -7.39 2.77 5.10
C PHE A 39 -8.42 1.69 5.41
N PRO A 40 -8.88 0.91 4.39
CA PRO A 40 -9.87 -0.16 4.58
C PRO A 40 -9.20 -1.44 5.08
N PHE A 41 -8.89 -1.50 6.35
CA PHE A 41 -8.30 -2.69 6.98
C PHE A 41 -9.12 -3.96 6.71
N SER A 42 -8.42 -5.07 6.50
CA SER A 42 -9.04 -6.37 6.28
C SER A 42 -9.98 -6.76 7.43
N ARG A 43 -11.12 -7.32 7.05
CA ARG A 43 -12.08 -7.97 7.96
C ARG A 43 -11.91 -9.47 8.02
N LEU A 44 -11.13 -10.05 7.10
CA LEU A 44 -10.91 -11.47 6.95
C LEU A 44 -9.58 -11.94 7.52
N ALA A 45 -8.63 -11.01 7.75
CA ALA A 45 -7.32 -11.37 8.28
C ALA A 45 -7.40 -11.93 9.70
N GLY A 46 -6.90 -13.15 9.85
CA GLY A 46 -6.72 -13.80 11.16
C GLY A 46 -5.32 -13.59 11.76
N HIS A 47 -4.44 -12.90 11.05
CA HIS A 47 -3.06 -12.64 11.48
C HIS A 47 -2.90 -11.22 12.01
N PRO A 48 -1.98 -11.00 12.98
CA PRO A 48 -1.72 -9.67 13.50
C PRO A 48 -1.13 -8.76 12.42
N SER A 49 -1.36 -7.47 12.59
CA SER A 49 -0.60 -6.41 11.92
C SER A 49 0.64 -6.09 12.75
N THR A 50 1.71 -5.63 12.12
CA THR A 50 2.95 -5.29 12.82
C THR A 50 3.29 -3.83 12.60
N PHE A 51 3.34 -3.06 13.67
CA PHE A 51 3.80 -1.68 13.63
C PHE A 51 5.29 -1.61 13.94
N LYS A 52 6.04 -0.95 13.08
CA LYS A 52 7.48 -0.75 13.20
C LYS A 52 7.81 0.75 13.20
N ILE A 53 8.77 1.11 14.03
CA ILE A 53 9.41 2.42 13.99
C ILE A 53 10.85 2.19 13.55
N LEU A 54 11.23 2.83 12.45
CA LEU A 54 12.57 2.82 11.90
C LEU A 54 13.19 4.21 12.11
N ALA A 55 14.51 4.26 12.25
CA ALA A 55 15.26 5.51 12.36
C ALA A 55 16.38 5.52 11.31
N ILE A 56 16.66 6.68 10.77
CA ILE A 56 17.71 6.96 9.78
C ILE A 56 17.32 6.41 8.39
N ASP A 57 17.29 5.11 8.20
CA ASP A 57 16.97 4.44 6.93
C ASP A 57 16.40 3.02 7.12
N TYR A 58 16.13 2.31 6.02
CA TYR A 58 15.60 0.95 6.02
C TYR A 58 16.63 -0.14 6.35
N SER A 59 17.91 0.15 6.36
CA SER A 59 18.97 -0.83 6.65
C SER A 59 19.15 -1.10 8.14
N GLU A 60 18.68 -0.17 8.98
CA GLU A 60 18.74 -0.29 10.42
C GLU A 60 17.61 -1.17 10.98
N ALA A 61 17.89 -1.86 12.07
CA ALA A 61 16.85 -2.62 12.77
C ALA A 61 15.77 -1.68 13.34
N PRO A 62 14.49 -2.11 13.37
CA PRO A 62 13.45 -1.31 13.98
C PRO A 62 13.76 -0.92 15.43
N VAL A 63 13.59 0.34 15.76
CA VAL A 63 13.71 0.86 17.15
C VAL A 63 12.59 0.28 18.01
N LEU A 64 11.42 0.06 17.39
CA LEU A 64 10.24 -0.51 18.03
C LEU A 64 9.53 -1.42 17.03
N GLU A 65 9.06 -2.57 17.51
CA GLU A 65 8.21 -3.49 16.74
C GLU A 65 7.12 -4.04 17.66
N ILE A 66 5.84 -3.79 17.31
CA ILE A 66 4.69 -4.18 18.10
C ILE A 66 3.67 -4.91 17.21
N PRO A 67 3.27 -6.15 17.54
CA PRO A 67 2.15 -6.82 16.91
C PRO A 67 0.82 -6.35 17.47
N TYR A 68 -0.14 -6.06 16.57
CA TYR A 68 -1.51 -5.73 16.91
C TYR A 68 -2.46 -6.80 16.40
N PRO A 69 -3.29 -7.42 17.26
CA PRO A 69 -4.29 -8.38 16.82
C PRO A 69 -5.35 -7.71 15.95
N PRO A 70 -6.00 -8.44 15.03
CA PRO A 70 -7.14 -7.91 14.30
C PRO A 70 -8.39 -7.79 15.21
N PRO A 71 -9.22 -6.73 15.06
CA PRO A 71 -9.01 -5.58 14.20
C PRO A 71 -7.94 -4.62 14.75
N VAL A 72 -7.20 -3.96 13.87
CA VAL A 72 -6.18 -2.98 14.28
C VAL A 72 -6.83 -1.79 14.99
N ALA A 73 -6.43 -1.53 16.23
CA ALA A 73 -6.81 -0.34 16.96
C ALA A 73 -5.87 0.82 16.53
N VAL A 74 -6.36 1.70 15.67
CA VAL A 74 -5.58 2.82 15.12
C VAL A 74 -5.06 3.74 16.22
N GLU A 75 -5.85 3.96 17.25
CA GLU A 75 -5.50 4.79 18.40
C GLU A 75 -4.28 4.25 19.17
N ASP A 76 -4.16 2.93 19.29
CA ASP A 76 -3.01 2.29 19.96
C ASP A 76 -1.73 2.42 19.12
N VAL A 77 -1.84 2.29 17.79
CA VAL A 77 -0.72 2.53 16.86
C VAL A 77 -0.25 3.99 16.96
N LEU A 78 -1.18 4.94 16.98
CA LEU A 78 -0.86 6.37 17.11
C LEU A 78 -0.25 6.72 18.47
N ALA A 79 -0.73 6.08 19.54
CA ALA A 79 -0.17 6.26 20.88
C ALA A 79 1.30 5.78 20.93
N ALA A 80 1.60 4.63 20.33
CA ALA A 80 2.97 4.12 20.24
C ALA A 80 3.87 5.02 19.35
N ALA A 81 3.33 5.57 18.25
CA ALA A 81 4.07 6.45 17.34
C ALA A 81 4.43 7.80 17.99
N LYS A 82 3.58 8.30 18.88
CA LYS A 82 3.70 9.66 19.47
C LYS A 82 5.03 9.90 20.20
N ASP A 83 5.57 8.87 20.85
CA ASP A 83 6.79 8.99 21.62
C ASP A 83 8.07 8.99 20.75
N PHE A 84 7.92 8.82 19.43
CA PHE A 84 9.01 8.69 18.48
C PHE A 84 8.92 9.71 17.33
N GLN A 85 8.46 10.93 17.60
CA GLN A 85 8.40 12.00 16.63
C GLN A 85 9.78 12.69 16.50
N ASN A 86 10.65 12.13 15.66
CA ASN A 86 11.96 12.68 15.35
C ASN A 86 12.08 12.95 13.84
N ALA A 87 13.02 13.82 13.47
CA ALA A 87 13.22 14.23 12.09
C ALA A 87 13.66 13.10 11.14
N ASP A 88 14.24 12.02 11.67
CA ASP A 88 14.77 10.86 10.96
C ASP A 88 13.92 9.59 11.15
N THR A 89 12.68 9.71 11.59
CA THR A 89 11.80 8.57 11.91
C THR A 89 10.93 8.16 10.73
N CYS A 90 10.70 6.86 10.59
CA CYS A 90 9.66 6.28 9.74
C CYS A 90 8.69 5.45 10.58
N TYR A 91 7.39 5.70 10.43
CA TYR A 91 6.32 4.83 10.90
C TYR A 91 5.92 3.87 9.79
N ARG A 92 5.90 2.57 10.07
CA ARG A 92 5.52 1.52 9.12
C ARG A 92 4.56 0.54 9.77
N LEU A 93 3.30 0.49 9.31
CA LEU A 93 2.33 -0.50 9.71
C LEU A 93 2.18 -1.53 8.59
N GLU A 94 2.69 -2.73 8.82
CA GLU A 94 2.44 -3.89 7.97
C GLU A 94 1.10 -4.50 8.36
N THR A 95 0.14 -4.52 7.44
CA THR A 95 -1.25 -4.88 7.70
C THR A 95 -1.87 -5.60 6.51
N TRP A 96 -3.19 -5.73 6.48
CA TRP A 96 -3.92 -6.52 5.50
C TRP A 96 -5.07 -5.72 4.91
N TRP A 97 -5.34 -5.98 3.62
CA TRP A 97 -6.46 -5.45 2.86
C TRP A 97 -7.17 -6.58 2.11
N ASP A 98 -8.51 -6.62 2.14
CA ASP A 98 -9.27 -7.68 1.45
C ASP A 98 -9.38 -7.35 -0.04
N LEU A 99 -8.79 -8.21 -0.88
CA LEU A 99 -8.80 -8.11 -2.34
C LEU A 99 -9.28 -9.42 -2.96
N TRP A 100 -9.93 -9.33 -4.11
CA TRP A 100 -10.20 -10.49 -4.94
C TRP A 100 -8.91 -11.05 -5.51
N GLN A 101 -8.66 -12.31 -5.27
CA GLN A 101 -7.47 -13.04 -5.70
C GLN A 101 -7.88 -14.36 -6.34
N PHE A 102 -7.12 -14.83 -7.34
CA PHE A 102 -7.37 -16.10 -8.03
C PHE A 102 -6.26 -17.09 -7.70
N GLU A 103 -6.64 -18.19 -7.06
CA GLU A 103 -5.78 -19.38 -6.91
C GLU A 103 -6.32 -20.53 -7.74
N LYS A 104 -7.45 -21.12 -7.34
CA LYS A 104 -8.24 -22.11 -8.08
C LYS A 104 -9.57 -21.53 -8.55
N GLN A 105 -10.08 -20.60 -7.81
CA GLN A 105 -11.27 -19.79 -8.07
C GLN A 105 -11.03 -18.38 -7.50
N TRP A 106 -11.92 -17.44 -7.84
CA TRP A 106 -11.88 -16.10 -7.26
C TRP A 106 -12.37 -16.13 -5.82
N GLU A 107 -11.54 -15.67 -4.91
CA GLU A 107 -11.87 -15.52 -3.49
C GLU A 107 -11.48 -14.15 -2.98
N LEU A 108 -12.31 -13.58 -2.12
CA LEU A 108 -11.95 -12.36 -1.37
C LEU A 108 -11.05 -12.78 -0.21
N SER A 109 -9.81 -12.36 -0.23
CA SER A 109 -8.81 -12.79 0.75
C SER A 109 -7.87 -11.65 1.17
N PRO A 110 -7.28 -11.73 2.38
CA PRO A 110 -6.35 -10.71 2.86
C PRO A 110 -5.08 -10.66 2.02
N SER A 111 -4.75 -9.47 1.52
CA SER A 111 -3.47 -9.16 0.88
C SER A 111 -2.62 -8.29 1.80
N ARG A 112 -1.31 -8.56 1.86
CA ARG A 112 -0.39 -7.74 2.67
C ARG A 112 -0.23 -6.36 2.06
N VAL A 113 -0.21 -5.36 2.94
CA VAL A 113 0.07 -3.97 2.60
C VAL A 113 0.94 -3.36 3.69
N ALA A 114 1.72 -2.32 3.35
CA ALA A 114 2.40 -1.51 4.33
C ALA A 114 1.99 -0.05 4.19
N LEU A 115 1.70 0.59 5.33
CA LEU A 115 1.34 1.99 5.44
C LEU A 115 2.50 2.72 6.09
N CYS A 116 3.16 3.59 5.33
CA CYS A 116 4.38 4.27 5.76
C CYS A 116 4.19 5.78 5.88
N CYS A 117 4.82 6.37 6.89
CA CYS A 117 4.96 7.81 7.05
C CYS A 117 6.40 8.14 7.41
N PHE A 118 7.01 9.02 6.64
CA PHE A 118 8.42 9.37 6.74
C PHE A 118 8.60 10.77 7.26
N ALA A 119 9.45 10.93 8.26
CA ALA A 119 9.92 12.24 8.67
C ALA A 119 10.87 12.84 7.59
N PRO A 120 11.09 14.18 7.61
CA PRO A 120 11.82 14.86 6.54
C PRO A 120 13.26 14.38 6.31
N GLU A 121 13.96 13.96 7.36
CA GLU A 121 15.37 13.54 7.31
C GLU A 121 15.55 12.01 7.22
N PHE A 122 14.47 11.23 7.20
CA PHE A 122 14.56 9.78 6.97
C PHE A 122 15.09 9.52 5.55
N ASP A 123 16.16 8.73 5.43
CA ASP A 123 16.77 8.43 4.13
C ASP A 123 15.91 7.46 3.33
N ARG A 124 15.47 7.91 2.17
CA ARG A 124 14.61 7.19 1.22
C ARG A 124 14.81 7.69 -0.21
N GLU A 125 14.65 6.78 -1.15
CA GLU A 125 15.02 7.02 -2.55
C GLU A 125 14.17 8.13 -3.22
N ASN A 126 12.86 8.14 -2.99
CA ASN A 126 11.94 9.01 -3.74
C ASN A 126 11.54 10.30 -2.98
N GLY A 127 11.86 10.41 -1.70
CA GLY A 127 11.55 11.58 -0.88
C GLY A 127 10.06 11.81 -0.57
N GLU A 128 9.21 10.79 -0.75
CA GLU A 128 7.78 10.83 -0.39
C GLU A 128 7.58 11.00 1.12
N HIS A 129 6.43 11.57 1.49
CA HIS A 129 6.05 11.77 2.90
C HIS A 129 5.16 10.65 3.43
N LEU A 130 4.26 10.13 2.61
CA LEU A 130 3.47 8.94 2.88
C LEU A 130 3.61 7.96 1.74
N ALA A 131 3.59 6.67 2.06
CA ALA A 131 3.50 5.60 1.07
C ALA A 131 2.52 4.51 1.50
N VAL A 132 1.82 3.95 0.52
CA VAL A 132 1.08 2.69 0.65
C VAL A 132 1.70 1.69 -0.31
N GLU A 133 2.20 0.59 0.22
CA GLU A 133 2.78 -0.53 -0.54
C GLU A 133 1.72 -1.63 -0.63
N PHE A 134 1.12 -1.83 -1.81
CA PHE A 134 -0.05 -2.70 -1.98
C PHE A 134 0.26 -4.17 -2.24
N GLY A 135 1.52 -4.58 -2.25
CA GLY A 135 1.90 -5.88 -2.77
C GLY A 135 1.92 -5.89 -4.31
N ILE A 136 1.62 -7.04 -4.92
CA ILE A 136 1.77 -7.19 -6.37
C ILE A 136 0.68 -6.46 -7.16
N ASP A 137 1.08 -5.79 -8.23
CA ASP A 137 0.19 -5.04 -9.13
C ASP A 137 -0.79 -5.94 -9.91
N ALA A 138 -0.47 -7.23 -10.06
CA ALA A 138 -1.34 -8.21 -10.69
C ALA A 138 -2.74 -8.32 -10.06
N HIS A 139 -2.91 -7.93 -8.78
CA HIS A 139 -4.22 -7.86 -8.13
C HIS A 139 -5.12 -6.75 -8.69
N PHE A 140 -4.56 -5.84 -9.49
CA PHE A 140 -5.26 -4.68 -10.06
C PHE A 140 -5.20 -4.65 -11.59
N LEU A 141 -4.62 -5.67 -12.22
CA LEU A 141 -4.51 -5.77 -13.68
C LEU A 141 -5.38 -6.91 -14.21
N PRO A 142 -6.21 -6.68 -15.25
CA PRO A 142 -6.98 -7.73 -15.91
C PRO A 142 -6.08 -8.86 -16.42
N GLN A 143 -6.52 -10.10 -16.21
CA GLN A 143 -5.86 -11.32 -16.67
C GLN A 143 -6.83 -12.05 -17.61
N PRO A 144 -6.72 -11.85 -18.94
CA PRO A 144 -7.70 -12.35 -19.91
C PRO A 144 -7.88 -13.86 -19.91
N GLU A 145 -6.83 -14.60 -19.50
CA GLU A 145 -6.84 -16.07 -19.40
C GLU A 145 -7.68 -16.61 -18.21
N LEU A 146 -8.03 -15.76 -17.25
CA LEU A 146 -8.79 -16.16 -16.07
C LEU A 146 -10.29 -15.85 -16.23
N PRO A 147 -11.19 -16.80 -15.88
CA PRO A 147 -12.63 -16.58 -15.99
C PRO A 147 -13.09 -15.48 -15.04
N ASN A 148 -13.93 -14.57 -15.53
CA ASN A 148 -14.46 -13.41 -14.77
C ASN A 148 -13.41 -12.43 -14.21
N SER A 149 -12.17 -12.47 -14.70
CA SER A 149 -11.07 -11.62 -14.25
C SER A 149 -11.46 -10.14 -14.25
N LEU A 150 -12.00 -9.64 -15.36
CA LEU A 150 -12.35 -8.23 -15.51
C LEU A 150 -13.27 -7.73 -14.38
N ARG A 151 -14.31 -8.52 -14.00
CA ARG A 151 -15.25 -8.13 -12.95
C ARG A 151 -14.59 -8.07 -11.57
N MET A 152 -13.76 -9.06 -11.24
CA MET A 152 -13.11 -9.15 -9.91
C MET A 152 -12.02 -8.09 -9.77
N ILE A 153 -11.20 -7.94 -10.79
CA ILE A 153 -10.17 -6.89 -10.84
C ILE A 153 -10.80 -5.48 -10.82
N GLN A 154 -11.92 -5.26 -11.51
CA GLN A 154 -12.64 -4.01 -11.45
C GLN A 154 -13.06 -3.64 -10.02
N SER A 155 -13.47 -4.62 -9.21
CA SER A 155 -13.77 -4.40 -7.79
C SER A 155 -12.54 -3.95 -7.00
N ASN A 156 -11.39 -4.58 -7.22
CA ASN A 156 -10.12 -4.17 -6.58
C ASN A 156 -9.71 -2.75 -7.00
N ILE A 157 -9.80 -2.45 -8.30
CA ILE A 157 -9.50 -1.10 -8.83
C ILE A 157 -10.42 -0.05 -8.21
N GLN A 158 -11.72 -0.33 -8.11
CA GLN A 158 -12.67 0.62 -7.49
C GLN A 158 -12.31 0.89 -6.02
N SER A 159 -11.91 -0.14 -5.28
CA SER A 159 -11.44 0.02 -3.89
C SER A 159 -10.17 0.87 -3.81
N LEU A 160 -9.21 0.64 -4.71
CA LEU A 160 -7.98 1.44 -4.80
C LEU A 160 -8.28 2.91 -5.13
N LEU A 161 -9.10 3.17 -6.15
CA LEU A 161 -9.45 4.52 -6.57
C LEU A 161 -10.24 5.26 -5.49
N LYS A 162 -11.11 4.55 -4.76
CA LYS A 162 -11.81 5.13 -3.61
C LYS A 162 -10.82 5.58 -2.52
N LEU A 163 -9.85 4.74 -2.16
CA LEU A 163 -8.82 5.11 -1.19
C LEU A 163 -8.01 6.33 -1.65
N VAL A 164 -7.60 6.35 -2.93
CA VAL A 164 -6.86 7.49 -3.50
C VAL A 164 -7.69 8.77 -3.40
N HIS A 165 -8.97 8.72 -3.77
CA HIS A 165 -9.88 9.87 -3.70
C HIS A 165 -10.06 10.38 -2.26
N ASP A 166 -10.34 9.48 -1.32
CA ASP A 166 -10.54 9.83 0.10
C ASP A 166 -9.27 10.46 0.71
N LEU A 167 -8.08 9.99 0.31
CA LEU A 167 -6.80 10.56 0.74
C LEU A 167 -6.55 11.93 0.10
N ASP A 168 -6.81 12.09 -1.20
CA ASP A 168 -6.66 13.36 -1.91
C ASP A 168 -7.54 14.46 -1.30
N ASP A 169 -8.75 14.13 -0.88
CA ASP A 169 -9.69 15.08 -0.26
C ASP A 169 -9.31 15.45 1.19
N THR A 170 -8.56 14.57 1.88
CA THR A 170 -8.30 14.72 3.31
C THR A 170 -6.91 15.26 3.62
N LEU A 171 -5.92 14.93 2.78
CA LEU A 171 -4.53 15.31 2.95
C LEU A 171 -4.20 16.63 2.21
N PRO A 172 -3.24 17.42 2.68
CA PRO A 172 -2.76 18.61 1.95
C PRO A 172 -1.81 18.21 0.81
N VAL A 173 -2.33 17.46 -0.17
CA VAL A 173 -1.53 16.89 -1.26
C VAL A 173 -0.91 18.00 -2.10
N GLU A 174 0.39 17.90 -2.35
CA GLU A 174 1.14 18.67 -3.35
C GLU A 174 1.27 17.85 -4.64
N THR A 175 1.74 16.61 -4.50
CA THR A 175 1.90 15.65 -5.58
C THR A 175 1.60 14.25 -5.08
N ARG A 176 1.08 13.39 -5.95
CA ARG A 176 0.98 11.95 -5.71
C ARG A 176 1.41 11.16 -6.93
N ARG A 177 1.84 9.93 -6.70
CA ARG A 177 2.21 9.00 -7.76
C ARG A 177 1.69 7.59 -7.41
N LEU A 178 0.99 6.98 -8.36
CA LEU A 178 0.64 5.55 -8.32
C LEU A 178 1.52 4.85 -9.37
N TRP A 179 2.39 3.94 -8.96
CA TRP A 179 3.46 3.42 -9.79
C TRP A 179 3.86 2.00 -9.41
N SER A 180 4.39 1.25 -10.38
CA SER A 180 4.95 -0.09 -10.20
C SER A 180 6.46 -0.01 -9.94
N GLU A 181 7.02 -1.05 -9.34
CA GLU A 181 8.46 -1.16 -9.02
C GLU A 181 9.37 -0.96 -10.25
N SER A 182 8.91 -1.36 -11.44
CA SER A 182 9.57 -1.08 -12.72
C SER A 182 9.66 0.41 -13.08
N GLY A 183 9.04 1.28 -12.28
CA GLY A 183 8.99 2.73 -12.50
C GLY A 183 7.84 3.19 -13.40
N ASP A 184 7.04 2.27 -13.91
CA ASP A 184 5.91 2.57 -14.81
C ASP A 184 4.77 3.27 -14.07
N ASN A 185 4.14 4.22 -14.77
CA ASN A 185 2.88 4.79 -14.32
C ASN A 185 1.80 3.70 -14.37
N PHE A 186 1.21 3.38 -13.22
CA PHE A 186 0.20 2.32 -13.14
C PHE A 186 -1.03 2.60 -14.01
N SER A 187 -1.40 3.85 -14.21
CA SER A 187 -2.53 4.23 -15.08
C SER A 187 -2.28 3.79 -16.52
N ASP A 188 -1.06 3.97 -17.03
CA ASP A 188 -0.70 3.57 -18.38
C ASP A 188 -0.65 2.04 -18.51
N LYS A 189 -0.11 1.35 -17.51
CA LYS A 189 -0.07 -0.11 -17.43
C LYS A 189 -1.49 -0.71 -17.38
N LEU A 190 -2.38 -0.12 -16.59
CA LEU A 190 -3.79 -0.51 -16.52
C LEU A 190 -4.52 -0.30 -17.86
N HIS A 191 -4.29 0.84 -18.53
CA HIS A 191 -4.90 1.12 -19.83
C HIS A 191 -4.48 0.07 -20.87
N GLN A 192 -3.19 -0.26 -20.94
CA GLN A 192 -2.67 -1.29 -21.84
C GLN A 192 -3.28 -2.66 -21.57
N ALA A 193 -3.41 -3.05 -20.28
CA ALA A 193 -4.01 -4.32 -19.88
C ALA A 193 -5.50 -4.41 -20.24
N LEU A 194 -6.25 -3.30 -20.11
CA LEU A 194 -7.67 -3.24 -20.48
C LEU A 194 -7.85 -3.40 -22.00
N VAL A 195 -7.04 -2.71 -22.81
CA VAL A 195 -7.09 -2.83 -24.27
C VAL A 195 -6.77 -4.27 -24.72
N ALA A 196 -5.79 -4.92 -24.09
CA ALA A 196 -5.46 -6.32 -24.36
C ALA A 196 -6.57 -7.31 -23.96
N ALA A 197 -7.38 -6.98 -22.96
CA ALA A 197 -8.48 -7.83 -22.50
C ALA A 197 -9.76 -7.72 -23.37
N GLU A 198 -9.86 -6.68 -24.23
CA GLU A 198 -10.99 -6.47 -25.14
C GLU A 198 -10.76 -7.09 -26.54
N THR A 199 -9.55 -7.60 -26.80
CA THR A 199 -9.16 -8.22 -28.08
C THR A 199 -9.14 -9.73 -28.00
#